data_e51ac8dd8ca6b7c6e3b4288a32b1d160
#
_entry.id   e51ac8dd8ca6b7c6e3b4288a32b1d160
#
_cell.length_a   1.000
_cell.length_b   1.000
_cell.length_c   1.000
_cell.angle_alpha   90.00
_cell.angle_beta   90.00
_cell.angle_gamma   90.00
#
_symmetry.space_group_name_H-M   'P 1'
#
loop_
_entity.id
_entity.type
_entity.pdbx_description
1 polymer ?
#
loop_
_entity_poly.entity_id
_entity_poly.type
_entity_poly.pdbx_seq_one_letter_code
_entity_poly.pdbx_strand_id
1 'polypeptide(L)'
;MRGLSILDEENNLWKHLNTDGIRTWDNENQTWGPYDTSTRLTTATIGGIYPGPDNTMLIMCYDGGVDVMNMDLQIISRFTLANSVNQRGLYAFYNGDKYFFGTNNDRGLIIWNHDSLPSTGGSHWITPTPPDLSNCIVYGVVSVDTPYEGRQHWIAASTGLFMWNESNWYRYDTMIKRFIYSPTSFQWVNDTLYYVDEERLFGSVRTTPTSIFLDPFNRIWIGSMENGISMYNPETERFTNYFKPAQPLLSNYITALGYDPVLGNLLIGTPDGLNTLKIGRSIKPDTALQNVKAFPNPFRPSIHGSVQIVNLPGDSMPAGTGKCNIYDSSGALVAKLTENAFPASSGTAEAKVEKTAPAVFIFLWWQMQTGILKRAN
;
A
#
# COMPACT_ATOMS: atom_id res chain seq x y z
N MET A 1 26.77 9.47 9.73
CA MET A 1 27.03 8.46 8.70
C MET A 1 25.93 8.61 7.65
N ARG A 2 26.28 8.56 6.37
CA ARG A 2 25.30 8.54 5.27
C ARG A 2 25.20 7.10 4.77
N GLY A 3 23.99 6.61 4.55
CA GLY A 3 23.71 5.24 4.13
C GLY A 3 22.45 4.71 4.79
N LEU A 4 22.28 3.38 4.76
CA LEU A 4 21.15 2.64 5.29
C LEU A 4 21.56 1.93 6.59
N SER A 5 20.77 2.09 7.65
CA SER A 5 20.92 1.33 8.89
C SER A 5 19.80 0.30 8.99
N ILE A 6 20.16 -0.93 9.27
CA ILE A 6 19.26 -2.09 9.27
C ILE A 6 19.44 -2.80 10.62
N LEU A 7 18.32 -3.16 11.26
CA LEU A 7 18.31 -4.05 12.40
C LEU A 7 18.06 -5.48 11.90
N ASP A 8 19.02 -6.36 12.14
CA ASP A 8 18.86 -7.80 11.98
C ASP A 8 18.16 -8.31 13.24
N GLU A 9 16.85 -8.53 13.15
CA GLU A 9 16.02 -8.90 14.30
C GLU A 9 16.33 -10.30 14.83
N GLU A 10 16.76 -11.24 13.96
CA GLU A 10 17.09 -12.60 14.36
C GLU A 10 18.33 -12.63 15.26
N ASN A 11 19.32 -11.83 14.96
CA ASN A 11 20.58 -11.76 15.70
C ASN A 11 20.66 -10.55 16.64
N ASN A 12 19.65 -9.66 16.63
CA ASN A 12 19.63 -8.40 17.36
C ASN A 12 20.88 -7.55 17.13
N LEU A 13 21.30 -7.46 15.85
CA LEU A 13 22.52 -6.78 15.44
C LEU A 13 22.18 -5.63 14.47
N TRP A 14 22.79 -4.48 14.72
CA TRP A 14 22.76 -3.37 13.76
C TRP A 14 23.75 -3.59 12.64
N LYS A 15 23.30 -3.40 11.40
CA LYS A 15 24.11 -3.37 10.18
C LYS A 15 24.03 -2.00 9.55
N HIS A 16 25.14 -1.54 8.98
CA HIS A 16 25.21 -0.28 8.25
C HIS A 16 25.77 -0.50 6.86
N LEU A 17 24.97 -0.15 5.84
CA LEU A 17 25.29 -0.29 4.43
C LEU A 17 25.48 1.10 3.80
N ASN A 18 26.57 1.28 3.09
CA ASN A 18 26.89 2.50 2.34
C ASN A 18 27.69 2.18 1.06
N THR A 19 28.36 3.16 0.49
CA THR A 19 29.22 3.01 -0.70
C THR A 19 30.51 2.25 -0.44
N ASP A 20 30.93 2.11 0.82
CA ASP A 20 32.15 1.38 1.20
C ASP A 20 31.87 -0.11 1.40
N GLY A 21 30.60 -0.46 1.67
CA GLY A 21 30.16 -1.81 1.94
C GLY A 21 29.16 -1.89 3.08
N ILE A 22 29.00 -3.11 3.59
CA ILE A 22 28.19 -3.41 4.78
C ILE A 22 29.10 -3.71 5.96
N ARG A 23 28.73 -3.24 7.15
CA ARG A 23 29.42 -3.57 8.40
C ARG A 23 28.40 -3.81 9.51
N THR A 24 28.82 -4.60 10.51
CA THR A 24 27.97 -4.98 11.64
C THR A 24 28.44 -4.30 12.91
N TRP A 25 27.52 -3.91 13.76
CA TRP A 25 27.81 -3.39 15.08
C TRP A 25 28.18 -4.53 16.03
N ASP A 26 29.32 -4.39 16.69
CA ASP A 26 29.78 -5.29 17.74
C ASP A 26 29.24 -4.82 19.09
N ASN A 27 28.30 -5.56 19.66
CA ASN A 27 27.68 -5.22 20.93
C ASN A 27 28.65 -5.37 22.13
N GLU A 28 29.64 -6.25 22.04
CA GLU A 28 30.61 -6.50 23.12
C GLU A 28 31.62 -5.38 23.22
N ASN A 29 32.19 -5.00 22.06
CA ASN A 29 33.23 -3.96 22.00
C ASN A 29 32.67 -2.55 21.79
N GLN A 30 31.36 -2.38 21.62
CA GLN A 30 30.69 -1.08 21.37
C GLN A 30 31.29 -0.34 20.16
N THR A 31 31.61 -1.07 19.10
CA THR A 31 32.25 -0.52 17.91
C THR A 31 31.73 -1.16 16.63
N TRP A 32 31.94 -0.48 15.49
CA TRP A 32 31.64 -1.02 14.18
C TRP A 32 32.77 -1.93 13.71
N GLY A 33 32.43 -3.11 13.21
CA GLY A 33 33.35 -4.01 12.52
C GLY A 33 33.87 -3.42 11.20
N PRO A 34 34.75 -4.15 10.51
CA PRO A 34 35.23 -3.78 9.18
C PRO A 34 34.12 -3.83 8.15
N TYR A 35 34.28 -3.10 7.03
CA TYR A 35 33.36 -3.19 5.91
C TYR A 35 33.56 -4.50 5.12
N ASP A 36 32.47 -5.21 4.90
CA ASP A 36 32.38 -6.21 3.85
C ASP A 36 32.03 -5.53 2.53
N THR A 37 32.91 -5.64 1.57
CA THR A 37 32.83 -4.95 0.28
C THR A 37 32.02 -5.71 -0.77
N SER A 38 31.48 -6.89 -0.45
CA SER A 38 30.66 -7.72 -1.34
C SER A 38 29.35 -7.03 -1.72
N THR A 39 28.81 -6.20 -0.81
CA THR A 39 27.60 -5.42 -1.01
C THR A 39 27.87 -3.94 -0.77
N ARG A 40 27.53 -3.08 -1.73
CA ARG A 40 27.72 -1.64 -1.66
C ARG A 40 26.54 -0.91 -2.30
N LEU A 41 26.13 0.21 -1.72
CA LEU A 41 25.18 1.11 -2.37
C LEU A 41 25.83 1.89 -3.51
N THR A 42 25.06 2.24 -4.51
CA THR A 42 25.50 3.15 -5.59
C THR A 42 25.84 4.53 -5.04
N THR A 43 25.07 5.01 -4.07
CA THR A 43 25.33 6.30 -3.36
C THR A 43 24.96 6.19 -1.89
N ALA A 44 25.59 7.01 -1.07
CA ALA A 44 25.29 7.11 0.35
C ALA A 44 24.08 8.02 0.66
N THR A 45 23.56 8.74 -0.34
CA THR A 45 22.37 9.58 -0.20
C THR A 45 21.15 8.83 -0.67
N ILE A 46 20.30 8.45 0.28
CA ILE A 46 19.09 7.64 0.01
C ILE A 46 17.88 8.58 -0.04
N GLY A 47 17.11 8.51 -1.11
CA GLY A 47 15.85 9.22 -1.29
C GLY A 47 14.67 8.52 -0.62
N GLY A 48 14.69 7.19 -0.60
CA GLY A 48 13.66 6.37 0.04
C GLY A 48 13.93 4.88 -0.13
N ILE A 49 13.19 4.06 0.62
CA ILE A 49 13.25 2.59 0.58
C ILE A 49 11.83 2.09 0.48
N TYR A 50 11.57 1.24 -0.48
CA TYR A 50 10.22 0.78 -0.82
C TYR A 50 10.21 -0.72 -1.08
N PRO A 51 9.09 -1.42 -0.79
CA PRO A 51 8.96 -2.82 -1.14
C PRO A 51 9.00 -3.01 -2.66
N GLY A 52 9.70 -4.03 -3.09
CA GLY A 52 9.75 -4.53 -4.46
C GLY A 52 9.09 -5.91 -4.58
N PRO A 53 9.12 -6.53 -5.77
CA PRO A 53 8.64 -7.89 -5.96
C PRO A 53 9.50 -8.91 -5.22
N ASP A 54 8.97 -10.11 -5.04
CA ASP A 54 9.71 -11.30 -4.54
C ASP A 54 10.52 -11.05 -3.27
N ASN A 55 9.93 -10.32 -2.30
CA ASN A 55 10.59 -9.92 -1.05
C ASN A 55 11.88 -9.12 -1.26
N THR A 56 11.93 -8.27 -2.27
CA THR A 56 13.03 -7.33 -2.48
C THR A 56 12.70 -5.94 -1.94
N MET A 57 13.72 -5.12 -1.80
CA MET A 57 13.62 -3.70 -1.47
C MET A 57 14.20 -2.86 -2.59
N LEU A 58 13.47 -1.82 -3.00
CA LEU A 58 13.91 -0.81 -3.94
C LEU A 58 14.51 0.35 -3.15
N ILE A 59 15.82 0.55 -3.27
CA ILE A 59 16.54 1.62 -2.61
C ILE A 59 16.73 2.74 -3.63
N MET A 60 16.02 3.84 -3.43
CA MET A 60 16.13 5.02 -4.27
C MET A 60 17.41 5.76 -3.94
N CYS A 61 18.41 5.56 -4.76
CA CYS A 61 19.73 6.18 -4.63
C CYS A 61 19.67 7.58 -5.23
N TYR A 62 19.68 8.62 -4.40
CA TYR A 62 19.68 10.00 -4.84
C TYR A 62 20.95 10.28 -5.67
N ASP A 63 20.78 10.76 -6.90
CA ASP A 63 21.83 10.90 -7.92
C ASP A 63 22.48 9.57 -8.40
N GLY A 64 21.82 8.42 -8.18
CA GLY A 64 22.42 7.11 -8.49
C GLY A 64 21.48 6.08 -9.11
N GLY A 65 20.20 6.41 -9.32
CA GLY A 65 19.22 5.45 -9.81
C GLY A 65 18.64 4.58 -8.69
N VAL A 66 18.50 3.30 -8.92
CA VAL A 66 17.86 2.36 -7.98
C VAL A 66 18.74 1.15 -7.75
N ASP A 67 19.05 0.86 -6.51
CA ASP A 67 19.62 -0.40 -6.06
C ASP A 67 18.49 -1.34 -5.61
N VAL A 68 18.49 -2.59 -6.05
CA VAL A 68 17.54 -3.61 -5.63
C VAL A 68 18.23 -4.56 -4.68
N MET A 69 17.71 -4.66 -3.46
CA MET A 69 18.29 -5.46 -2.38
C MET A 69 17.35 -6.63 -2.03
N ASN A 70 17.90 -7.82 -1.86
CA ASN A 70 17.17 -8.98 -1.33
C ASN A 70 17.14 -8.96 0.21
N MET A 71 16.46 -9.93 0.82
CA MET A 71 16.38 -10.05 2.28
C MET A 71 17.70 -10.48 2.94
N ASP A 72 18.63 -11.06 2.17
CA ASP A 72 19.99 -11.36 2.64
C ASP A 72 20.92 -10.14 2.61
N LEU A 73 20.36 -8.97 2.37
CA LEU A 73 21.06 -7.68 2.29
C LEU A 73 22.08 -7.60 1.15
N GLN A 74 21.86 -8.34 0.07
CA GLN A 74 22.68 -8.31 -1.13
C GLN A 74 22.03 -7.43 -2.20
N ILE A 75 22.81 -6.61 -2.87
CA ILE A 75 22.36 -5.87 -4.04
C ILE A 75 22.36 -6.82 -5.23
N ILE A 76 21.16 -7.20 -5.67
CA ILE A 76 20.96 -8.20 -6.73
C ILE A 76 20.79 -7.56 -8.11
N SER A 77 20.42 -6.28 -8.16
CA SER A 77 20.25 -5.54 -9.43
C SER A 77 20.45 -4.04 -9.22
N ARG A 78 20.80 -3.36 -10.28
CA ARG A 78 20.91 -1.91 -10.36
C ARG A 78 20.39 -1.41 -11.68
N PHE A 79 19.66 -0.30 -11.66
CA PHE A 79 19.21 0.34 -12.89
C PHE A 79 19.11 1.86 -12.73
N THR A 80 19.18 2.56 -13.86
CA THR A 80 18.98 4.00 -13.91
C THR A 80 17.55 4.31 -14.30
N LEU A 81 17.03 5.43 -13.82
CA LEU A 81 15.70 5.90 -14.19
C LEU A 81 15.72 6.48 -15.61
N ALA A 82 14.85 5.98 -16.48
CA ALA A 82 14.81 6.40 -17.87
C ALA A 82 14.52 7.91 -18.00
N ASN A 83 15.25 8.55 -18.92
CA ASN A 83 15.11 9.98 -19.19
C ASN A 83 15.36 10.92 -18.00
N SER A 84 15.79 10.40 -16.85
CA SER A 84 16.20 11.20 -15.70
C SER A 84 17.67 11.61 -15.88
N VAL A 85 17.93 12.90 -15.88
CA VAL A 85 19.31 13.42 -16.10
C VAL A 85 20.15 13.26 -14.85
N ASN A 86 19.57 13.58 -13.69
CA ASN A 86 20.25 13.60 -12.42
C ASN A 86 19.98 12.37 -11.55
N GLN A 87 19.13 11.44 -12.00
CA GLN A 87 18.76 10.22 -11.26
C GLN A 87 18.25 10.50 -9.82
N ARG A 88 17.58 11.63 -9.60
CA ARG A 88 17.11 12.08 -8.28
C ARG A 88 15.84 11.37 -7.84
N GLY A 89 15.93 10.06 -7.68
CA GLY A 89 14.82 9.25 -7.22
C GLY A 89 14.48 9.50 -5.75
N LEU A 90 13.19 9.73 -5.46
CA LEU A 90 12.66 9.90 -4.11
C LEU A 90 11.67 8.81 -3.72
N TYR A 91 10.91 8.32 -4.68
CA TYR A 91 9.78 7.45 -4.43
C TYR A 91 9.76 6.28 -5.41
N ALA A 92 9.38 5.09 -4.92
CA ALA A 92 9.08 3.93 -5.74
C ALA A 92 7.81 3.23 -5.25
N PHE A 93 7.03 2.70 -6.17
CA PHE A 93 5.86 1.90 -5.89
C PHE A 93 5.73 0.80 -6.94
N TYR A 94 5.52 -0.44 -6.48
CA TYR A 94 5.23 -1.60 -7.32
C TYR A 94 3.84 -2.11 -7.00
N ASN A 95 2.98 -2.27 -8.01
CA ASN A 95 1.59 -2.67 -7.83
C ASN A 95 1.29 -4.11 -8.30
N GLY A 96 2.31 -4.90 -8.59
CA GLY A 96 2.21 -6.27 -9.09
C GLY A 96 2.44 -6.43 -10.59
N ASP A 97 2.28 -5.37 -11.38
CA ASP A 97 2.49 -5.38 -12.84
C ASP A 97 3.28 -4.18 -13.38
N LYS A 98 3.37 -3.10 -12.63
CA LYS A 98 4.05 -1.86 -13.02
C LYS A 98 4.84 -1.26 -11.86
N TYR A 99 5.90 -0.53 -12.21
CA TYR A 99 6.66 0.28 -11.26
C TYR A 99 6.44 1.76 -11.54
N PHE A 100 6.25 2.51 -10.48
CA PHE A 100 6.12 3.96 -10.50
C PHE A 100 7.29 4.55 -9.74
N PHE A 101 8.04 5.43 -10.38
CA PHE A 101 9.19 6.10 -9.79
C PHE A 101 8.95 7.60 -9.75
N GLY A 102 9.04 8.19 -8.58
CA GLY A 102 8.98 9.62 -8.38
C GLY A 102 10.37 10.23 -8.26
N THR A 103 10.59 11.34 -8.95
CA THR A 103 11.85 12.09 -8.89
C THR A 103 11.68 13.44 -8.21
N ASN A 104 12.78 14.06 -7.82
CA ASN A 104 12.81 15.39 -7.23
C ASN A 104 13.14 16.45 -8.27
N ASN A 105 12.12 17.08 -8.85
CA ASN A 105 12.26 18.15 -9.83
C ASN A 105 13.23 17.82 -11.00
N ASP A 106 13.24 16.57 -11.41
CA ASP A 106 14.08 16.12 -12.55
C ASP A 106 13.19 15.66 -13.68
N ARG A 107 12.45 14.57 -13.49
CA ARG A 107 11.57 14.01 -14.54
C ARG A 107 10.13 13.84 -14.06
N GLY A 108 9.86 14.11 -12.77
CA GLY A 108 8.56 13.89 -12.16
C GLY A 108 8.26 12.41 -12.01
N LEU A 109 7.17 11.96 -12.62
CA LEU A 109 6.74 10.56 -12.60
C LEU A 109 7.32 9.80 -13.80
N ILE A 110 7.93 8.65 -13.51
CA ILE A 110 8.44 7.70 -14.51
C ILE A 110 7.78 6.35 -14.25
N ILE A 111 7.30 5.70 -15.30
CA ILE A 111 6.62 4.41 -15.20
C ILE A 111 7.37 3.35 -15.99
N TRP A 112 7.63 2.22 -15.37
CA TRP A 112 8.05 0.99 -16.03
C TRP A 112 6.82 0.08 -16.18
N ASN A 113 6.38 -0.11 -17.39
CA ASN A 113 5.13 -0.81 -17.70
C ASN A 113 5.39 -2.31 -17.93
N HIS A 114 5.86 -2.99 -16.91
CA HIS A 114 6.11 -4.43 -16.92
C HIS A 114 6.27 -4.96 -15.48
N ASP A 115 5.94 -6.21 -15.24
CA ASP A 115 6.07 -6.90 -13.95
C ASP A 115 7.50 -7.28 -13.56
N SER A 116 8.40 -7.42 -14.56
CA SER A 116 9.82 -7.70 -14.29
C SER A 116 10.57 -6.48 -13.77
N LEU A 117 11.66 -6.73 -13.05
CA LEU A 117 12.56 -5.65 -12.61
C LEU A 117 13.01 -4.78 -13.79
N PRO A 118 13.01 -3.45 -13.64
CA PRO A 118 13.49 -2.54 -14.64
C PRO A 118 14.95 -2.83 -15.05
N SER A 119 15.24 -2.64 -16.31
CA SER A 119 16.59 -2.72 -16.85
C SER A 119 16.95 -1.44 -17.58
N THR A 120 18.22 -1.03 -17.51
CA THR A 120 18.73 0.11 -18.26
C THR A 120 18.58 -0.14 -19.76
N GLY A 121 17.94 0.78 -20.49
CA GLY A 121 17.72 0.67 -21.92
C GLY A 121 16.56 -0.24 -22.36
N GLY A 122 15.77 -0.76 -21.45
CA GLY A 122 14.57 -1.56 -21.77
C GLY A 122 13.47 -0.75 -22.44
N SER A 123 12.71 -1.39 -23.34
CA SER A 123 11.62 -0.75 -24.09
C SER A 123 10.35 -0.46 -23.27
N HIS A 124 10.28 -0.99 -22.04
CA HIS A 124 9.11 -0.87 -21.17
C HIS A 124 9.03 0.44 -20.36
N TRP A 125 10.05 1.30 -20.46
CA TRP A 125 10.12 2.59 -19.79
C TRP A 125 9.16 3.66 -20.34
N ILE A 126 8.18 3.30 -21.11
CA ILE A 126 7.42 4.30 -21.83
C ILE A 126 5.96 4.25 -21.44
N THR A 127 5.62 5.02 -20.44
CA THR A 127 4.26 5.53 -20.31
C THR A 127 4.34 7.05 -20.41
N PRO A 128 3.79 7.66 -21.46
CA PRO A 128 3.71 9.11 -21.55
C PRO A 128 2.93 9.66 -20.35
N THR A 129 3.53 10.61 -19.65
CA THR A 129 2.88 11.32 -18.54
C THR A 129 2.51 12.74 -18.95
N PRO A 130 1.43 13.32 -18.40
CA PRO A 130 1.07 14.70 -18.69
C PRO A 130 2.21 15.69 -18.40
N PRO A 131 2.30 16.82 -19.12
CA PRO A 131 3.33 17.83 -18.87
C PRO A 131 3.39 18.32 -17.42
N ASP A 132 2.24 18.35 -16.75
CA ASP A 132 2.10 18.76 -15.35
C ASP A 132 2.77 17.78 -14.37
N LEU A 133 3.06 16.54 -14.79
CA LEU A 133 3.81 15.54 -14.03
C LEU A 133 5.30 15.50 -14.39
N SER A 134 5.76 16.32 -15.32
CA SER A 134 7.19 16.48 -15.60
C SER A 134 7.79 17.58 -14.71
N ASN A 135 9.07 17.41 -14.33
CA ASN A 135 9.80 18.37 -13.49
C ASN A 135 9.10 18.73 -12.17
N CYS A 136 8.39 17.79 -11.57
CA CYS A 136 7.72 17.93 -10.29
C CYS A 136 8.32 16.97 -9.26
N ILE A 137 7.96 17.20 -8.00
CA ILE A 137 8.21 16.24 -6.92
C ILE A 137 7.01 15.30 -6.85
N VAL A 138 7.23 13.98 -6.92
CA VAL A 138 6.20 12.99 -6.67
C VAL A 138 6.34 12.49 -5.23
N TYR A 139 5.30 12.70 -4.46
CA TYR A 139 5.27 12.36 -3.03
C TYR A 139 4.73 10.94 -2.77
N GLY A 140 3.98 10.39 -3.71
CA GLY A 140 3.47 9.04 -3.58
C GLY A 140 2.54 8.62 -4.71
N VAL A 141 2.37 7.31 -4.83
CA VAL A 141 1.44 6.67 -5.76
C VAL A 141 0.71 5.55 -5.01
N VAL A 142 -0.58 5.41 -5.25
CA VAL A 142 -1.37 4.27 -4.80
C VAL A 142 -2.21 3.74 -5.95
N SER A 143 -2.47 2.44 -5.95
CA SER A 143 -3.33 1.80 -6.95
C SER A 143 -4.53 1.18 -6.25
N VAL A 144 -5.71 1.37 -6.83
CA VAL A 144 -6.97 0.82 -6.33
C VAL A 144 -7.75 0.22 -7.48
N ASP A 145 -8.32 -0.95 -7.26
CA ASP A 145 -9.23 -1.57 -8.21
C ASP A 145 -10.66 -1.09 -7.92
N THR A 146 -11.31 -0.51 -8.92
CA THR A 146 -12.68 0.00 -8.81
C THR A 146 -13.66 -0.91 -9.55
N PRO A 147 -14.90 -1.06 -9.06
CA PRO A 147 -15.86 -1.96 -9.67
C PRO A 147 -16.27 -1.60 -11.10
N TYR A 148 -16.19 -0.31 -11.45
CA TYR A 148 -16.75 0.22 -12.69
C TYR A 148 -15.71 0.67 -13.71
N GLU A 149 -14.56 1.20 -13.25
CA GLU A 149 -13.55 1.80 -14.10
C GLU A 149 -12.25 1.00 -14.16
N GLY A 150 -12.19 -0.16 -13.49
CA GLY A 150 -10.99 -0.98 -13.41
C GLY A 150 -9.94 -0.39 -12.48
N ARG A 151 -8.67 -0.61 -12.80
CA ARG A 151 -7.55 -0.15 -11.97
C ARG A 151 -7.30 1.34 -12.16
N GLN A 152 -7.25 2.05 -11.07
CA GLN A 152 -6.88 3.46 -11.01
C GLN A 152 -5.58 3.64 -10.23
N HIS A 153 -4.69 4.47 -10.77
CA HIS A 153 -3.45 4.88 -10.12
C HIS A 153 -3.57 6.34 -9.72
N TRP A 154 -3.44 6.61 -8.44
CA TRP A 154 -3.54 7.96 -7.89
C TRP A 154 -2.17 8.47 -7.49
N ILE A 155 -1.82 9.65 -7.94
CA ILE A 155 -0.49 10.24 -7.82
C ILE A 155 -0.58 11.57 -7.09
N ALA A 156 0.10 11.70 -5.96
CA ALA A 156 0.31 12.95 -5.27
C ALA A 156 1.61 13.60 -5.73
N ALA A 157 1.52 14.77 -6.33
CA ALA A 157 2.68 15.51 -6.84
C ALA A 157 2.65 16.98 -6.40
N SER A 158 3.79 17.66 -6.46
CA SER A 158 3.88 19.09 -6.13
C SER A 158 3.03 19.97 -7.03
N THR A 159 2.60 19.46 -8.17
CA THR A 159 1.74 20.12 -9.16
C THR A 159 0.27 19.78 -9.02
N GLY A 160 -0.11 18.88 -8.12
CA GLY A 160 -1.50 18.52 -7.86
C GLY A 160 -1.73 17.03 -7.64
N LEU A 161 -3.01 16.66 -7.55
CA LEU A 161 -3.47 15.27 -7.46
C LEU A 161 -3.88 14.78 -8.83
N PHE A 162 -3.31 13.64 -9.25
CA PHE A 162 -3.61 13.03 -10.55
C PHE A 162 -4.18 11.64 -10.37
N MET A 163 -4.95 11.21 -11.35
CA MET A 163 -5.42 9.83 -11.48
C MET A 163 -5.20 9.35 -12.91
N TRP A 164 -4.70 8.14 -13.04
CA TRP A 164 -4.54 7.44 -14.30
C TRP A 164 -5.29 6.11 -14.28
N ASN A 165 -6.19 5.88 -15.23
CA ASN A 165 -6.94 4.64 -15.38
C ASN A 165 -6.42 3.77 -16.54
N GLU A 166 -5.11 3.83 -16.79
CA GLU A 166 -4.40 3.15 -17.88
C GLU A 166 -4.75 3.62 -19.30
N SER A 167 -5.87 4.32 -19.48
CA SER A 167 -6.30 4.89 -20.75
C SER A 167 -6.19 6.41 -20.78
N ASN A 168 -6.64 7.05 -19.74
CA ASN A 168 -6.70 8.50 -19.63
C ASN A 168 -6.07 9.00 -18.34
N TRP A 169 -5.55 10.22 -18.39
CA TRP A 169 -5.05 10.94 -17.24
C TRP A 169 -6.06 12.01 -16.81
N TYR A 170 -6.23 12.15 -15.52
CA TYR A 170 -7.09 13.16 -14.91
C TYR A 170 -6.30 13.93 -13.87
N ARG A 171 -6.50 15.23 -13.81
CA ARG A 171 -6.02 16.08 -12.72
C ARG A 171 -7.20 16.54 -11.90
N TYR A 172 -7.15 16.28 -10.63
CA TYR A 172 -8.15 16.71 -9.66
C TYR A 172 -7.72 18.04 -9.04
N ASP A 173 -8.40 19.11 -9.47
CA ASP A 173 -8.23 20.48 -9.00
C ASP A 173 -9.63 21.06 -8.82
N THR A 174 -9.80 22.37 -8.79
CA THR A 174 -11.13 23.04 -8.85
C THR A 174 -11.95 22.62 -10.08
N MET A 175 -11.30 22.06 -11.08
CA MET A 175 -11.89 21.43 -12.26
C MET A 175 -11.20 20.09 -12.51
N ILE A 176 -11.96 19.07 -12.92
CA ILE A 176 -11.33 17.84 -13.42
C ILE A 176 -10.91 18.08 -14.85
N LYS A 177 -9.60 18.01 -15.08
CA LYS A 177 -9.00 18.07 -16.42
C LYS A 177 -8.62 16.68 -16.86
N ARG A 178 -9.05 16.30 -18.06
CA ARG A 178 -8.59 15.07 -18.72
C ARG A 178 -7.47 15.41 -19.68
N PHE A 179 -6.41 14.63 -19.65
CA PHE A 179 -5.30 14.72 -20.58
C PHE A 179 -5.35 13.53 -21.52
N ILE A 180 -5.36 13.79 -22.81
CA ILE A 180 -5.33 12.79 -23.86
C ILE A 180 -4.02 12.92 -24.61
N TYR A 181 -3.25 11.85 -24.68
CA TYR A 181 -2.05 11.82 -25.51
C TYR A 181 -2.40 11.42 -26.95
N SER A 182 -2.04 12.26 -27.90
CA SER A 182 -2.20 11.94 -29.33
C SER A 182 -0.97 11.21 -29.83
N PRO A 183 -1.04 9.91 -30.13
CA PRO A 183 0.09 9.15 -30.65
C PRO A 183 0.51 9.59 -32.07
N THR A 184 -0.39 10.26 -32.80
CA THR A 184 -0.12 10.72 -34.15
C THR A 184 0.64 12.04 -34.19
N SER A 185 0.33 12.95 -33.29
CA SER A 185 1.00 14.26 -33.19
C SER A 185 2.06 14.31 -32.08
N PHE A 186 2.16 13.27 -31.24
CA PHE A 186 3.01 13.22 -30.05
C PHE A 186 2.77 14.41 -29.10
N GLN A 187 1.53 14.85 -29.02
CA GLN A 187 1.13 16.00 -28.20
C GLN A 187 0.05 15.61 -27.19
N TRP A 188 0.08 16.31 -26.06
CA TRP A 188 -0.96 16.23 -25.06
C TRP A 188 -2.05 17.27 -25.35
N VAL A 189 -3.30 16.81 -25.38
CA VAL A 189 -4.48 17.67 -25.45
C VAL A 189 -5.16 17.60 -24.11
N ASN A 190 -5.49 18.73 -23.51
CA ASN A 190 -6.32 18.80 -22.30
C ASN A 190 -7.76 19.14 -22.67
N ASP A 191 -8.67 18.53 -21.93
CA ASP A 191 -10.09 18.77 -22.02
C ASP A 191 -10.64 18.96 -20.61
N THR A 192 -11.46 20.00 -20.40
CA THR A 192 -12.10 20.24 -19.12
C THR A 192 -13.41 19.48 -19.09
N LEU A 193 -13.47 18.40 -18.30
CA LEU A 193 -14.62 17.52 -18.26
C LEU A 193 -15.77 18.04 -17.42
N TYR A 194 -15.46 18.65 -16.27
CA TYR A 194 -16.48 19.10 -15.32
C TYR A 194 -16.00 20.31 -14.54
N TYR A 195 -16.92 21.26 -14.31
CA TYR A 195 -16.86 22.10 -13.12
C TYR A 195 -17.29 21.22 -11.96
N VAL A 196 -16.43 21.05 -11.00
CA VAL A 196 -16.74 20.18 -9.91
C VAL A 196 -17.67 20.89 -8.99
N ASP A 197 -18.82 20.25 -8.75
CA ASP A 197 -19.71 20.61 -7.66
C ASP A 197 -18.90 20.70 -6.37
N GLU A 198 -19.04 21.78 -5.62
CA GLU A 198 -18.30 22.04 -4.38
C GLU A 198 -18.43 20.88 -3.37
N GLU A 199 -19.46 20.05 -3.51
CA GLU A 199 -19.64 18.84 -2.69
C GLU A 199 -18.75 17.65 -3.09
N ARG A 200 -18.19 17.62 -4.29
CA ARG A 200 -17.41 16.49 -4.80
C ARG A 200 -15.90 16.69 -4.74
N LEU A 201 -15.44 17.92 -4.83
CA LEU A 201 -14.01 18.22 -4.78
C LEU A 201 -13.67 19.09 -3.59
N PHE A 202 -12.80 18.60 -2.85
CA PHE A 202 -12.41 19.21 -1.63
C PHE A 202 -10.96 19.55 -1.52
N GLY A 203 -10.76 20.56 -0.80
CA GLY A 203 -9.63 21.07 -0.07
C GLY A 203 -8.23 20.59 -0.41
N SER A 204 -7.97 19.31 -0.46
CA SER A 204 -6.63 18.77 -0.77
C SER A 204 -6.18 19.03 -2.20
N VAL A 205 -7.11 19.14 -3.12
CA VAL A 205 -6.80 19.41 -4.53
C VAL A 205 -6.62 20.90 -4.84
N ARG A 206 -6.95 21.75 -3.88
CA ARG A 206 -6.71 23.21 -3.99
C ARG A 206 -5.33 23.62 -3.51
N THR A 207 -4.60 22.69 -2.88
CA THR A 207 -3.25 22.90 -2.39
C THR A 207 -2.35 21.73 -2.77
N THR A 208 -1.06 21.90 -2.60
CA THR A 208 -0.08 20.85 -2.90
C THR A 208 -0.33 19.62 -2.03
N PRO A 209 -0.63 18.44 -2.60
CA PRO A 209 -0.60 17.19 -1.87
C PRO A 209 0.83 16.92 -1.37
N THR A 210 0.96 16.39 -0.17
CA THR A 210 2.26 16.09 0.46
C THR A 210 2.45 14.61 0.74
N SER A 211 1.36 13.86 0.76
CA SER A 211 1.37 12.43 1.01
C SER A 211 0.10 11.79 0.47
N ILE A 212 0.17 10.51 0.15
CA ILE A 212 -0.99 9.71 -0.26
C ILE A 212 -0.87 8.30 0.34
N PHE A 213 -1.99 7.74 0.74
CA PHE A 213 -2.04 6.43 1.39
C PHE A 213 -3.35 5.71 1.04
N LEU A 214 -3.26 4.43 0.70
CA LEU A 214 -4.41 3.54 0.50
C LEU A 214 -4.65 2.75 1.78
N ASP A 215 -5.83 2.88 2.37
CA ASP A 215 -6.18 2.13 3.57
C ASP A 215 -6.71 0.72 3.23
N PRO A 216 -6.80 -0.20 4.21
CA PRO A 216 -7.30 -1.56 3.99
C PRO A 216 -8.78 -1.63 3.53
N PHE A 217 -9.49 -0.50 3.52
CA PHE A 217 -10.88 -0.39 3.07
C PHE A 217 -11.00 0.21 1.67
N ASN A 218 -9.91 0.23 0.91
CA ASN A 218 -9.82 0.82 -0.43
C ASN A 218 -10.14 2.32 -0.48
N ARG A 219 -9.97 3.06 0.63
CA ARG A 219 -10.11 4.50 0.65
C ARG A 219 -8.75 5.16 0.50
N ILE A 220 -8.71 6.23 -0.28
CA ILE A 220 -7.47 6.94 -0.57
C ILE A 220 -7.41 8.19 0.32
N TRP A 221 -6.38 8.27 1.14
CA TRP A 221 -6.11 9.38 2.04
C TRP A 221 -5.03 10.26 1.46
N ILE A 222 -5.30 11.56 1.36
CA ILE A 222 -4.41 12.55 0.76
C ILE A 222 -4.11 13.61 1.82
N GLY A 223 -2.86 13.72 2.21
CA GLY A 223 -2.37 14.82 3.03
C GLY A 223 -2.03 16.03 2.17
N SER A 224 -2.21 17.22 2.70
CA SER A 224 -1.94 18.46 1.98
C SER A 224 -1.06 19.41 2.80
N MET A 225 -0.53 20.44 2.12
CA MET A 225 0.32 21.45 2.74
C MET A 225 -0.47 22.42 3.64
N GLU A 226 -1.74 22.70 3.34
CA GLU A 226 -2.48 23.75 4.05
C GLU A 226 -3.91 23.36 4.45
N ASN A 227 -4.49 22.32 3.83
CA ASN A 227 -5.89 21.95 3.98
C ASN A 227 -6.15 20.65 4.73
N GLY A 228 -5.19 20.21 5.55
CA GLY A 228 -5.35 18.98 6.32
C GLY A 228 -5.37 17.74 5.44
N ILE A 229 -6.36 16.86 5.65
CA ILE A 229 -6.46 15.56 4.99
C ILE A 229 -7.75 15.48 4.22
N SER A 230 -7.70 14.93 3.03
CA SER A 230 -8.87 14.49 2.27
C SER A 230 -8.90 12.97 2.17
N MET A 231 -10.05 12.38 2.32
CA MET A 231 -10.31 10.97 2.08
C MET A 231 -11.20 10.84 0.85
N TYR A 232 -10.73 10.12 -0.17
CA TYR A 232 -11.51 9.74 -1.34
C TYR A 232 -12.01 8.30 -1.19
N ASN A 233 -13.31 8.11 -1.39
CA ASN A 233 -13.90 6.78 -1.44
C ASN A 233 -14.23 6.43 -2.91
N PRO A 234 -13.52 5.46 -3.53
CA PRO A 234 -13.75 5.08 -4.91
C PRO A 234 -15.12 4.47 -5.20
N GLU A 235 -15.78 3.86 -4.21
CA GLU A 235 -17.11 3.28 -4.39
C GLU A 235 -18.21 4.34 -4.55
N THR A 236 -18.05 5.46 -3.85
CA THR A 236 -19.03 6.54 -3.86
C THR A 236 -18.59 7.75 -4.67
N GLU A 237 -17.31 7.73 -5.12
CA GLU A 237 -16.66 8.82 -5.84
C GLU A 237 -16.69 10.17 -5.08
N ARG A 238 -16.66 10.10 -3.74
CA ARG A 238 -16.77 11.27 -2.87
C ARG A 238 -15.52 11.50 -2.04
N PHE A 239 -15.23 12.80 -1.84
CA PHE A 239 -14.23 13.24 -0.88
C PHE A 239 -14.87 13.60 0.46
N THR A 240 -14.13 13.34 1.54
CA THR A 240 -14.43 13.82 2.90
C THR A 240 -13.18 14.51 3.43
N ASN A 241 -13.34 15.70 4.03
CA ASN A 241 -12.20 16.48 4.50
C ASN A 241 -12.12 16.59 5.99
N TYR A 242 -10.90 16.60 6.48
CA TYR A 242 -10.57 16.77 7.89
C TYR A 242 -9.52 17.89 7.99
N PHE A 243 -9.91 19.03 8.54
CA PHE A 243 -9.05 20.21 8.66
C PHE A 243 -9.35 21.00 9.93
N LYS A 244 -8.36 21.73 10.41
CA LYS A 244 -8.49 22.64 11.54
C LYS A 244 -9.13 23.98 11.05
N PRO A 245 -10.09 24.60 11.76
CA PRO A 245 -10.51 24.27 13.15
C PRO A 245 -11.67 23.27 13.27
N ALA A 246 -12.22 22.77 12.17
CA ALA A 246 -13.39 21.89 12.20
C ALA A 246 -13.11 20.54 12.84
N GLN A 247 -11.87 20.06 12.76
CA GLN A 247 -11.42 18.78 13.31
C GLN A 247 -10.21 18.97 14.23
N PRO A 248 -9.98 18.09 15.22
CA PRO A 248 -8.90 18.21 16.18
C PRO A 248 -7.53 17.80 15.60
N LEU A 249 -7.16 18.30 14.44
CA LEU A 249 -5.82 18.16 13.89
C LEU A 249 -4.85 19.10 14.61
N LEU A 250 -3.61 18.65 14.83
CA LEU A 250 -2.55 19.49 15.38
C LEU A 250 -2.15 20.58 14.39
N SER A 251 -2.05 20.23 13.11
CA SER A 251 -1.74 21.15 12.01
C SER A 251 -2.51 20.76 10.74
N ASN A 252 -2.77 21.75 9.86
CA ASN A 252 -3.27 21.48 8.51
C ASN A 252 -2.16 21.09 7.52
N TYR A 253 -0.90 21.23 7.91
CA TYR A 253 0.22 20.73 7.13
C TYR A 253 0.47 19.27 7.48
N ILE A 254 0.21 18.37 6.54
CA ILE A 254 0.40 16.94 6.71
C ILE A 254 1.73 16.55 6.07
N THR A 255 2.61 15.92 6.84
CA THR A 255 3.94 15.50 6.37
C THR A 255 4.00 14.04 5.96
N ALA A 256 3.20 13.18 6.60
CA ALA A 256 3.17 11.76 6.33
C ALA A 256 1.84 11.14 6.73
N LEU A 257 1.47 10.05 6.08
CA LEU A 257 0.34 9.19 6.40
C LEU A 257 0.83 7.74 6.56
N GLY A 258 0.24 7.03 7.49
CA GLY A 258 0.51 5.62 7.73
C GLY A 258 -0.69 4.94 8.39
N TYR A 259 -0.62 3.64 8.58
CA TYR A 259 -1.68 2.87 9.20
C TYR A 259 -1.14 1.94 10.28
N ASP A 260 -1.78 1.95 11.43
CA ASP A 260 -1.56 0.98 12.49
C ASP A 260 -2.61 -0.12 12.38
N PRO A 261 -2.25 -1.31 11.88
CA PRO A 261 -3.19 -2.41 11.72
C PRO A 261 -3.66 -2.99 13.06
N VAL A 262 -2.87 -2.84 14.13
CA VAL A 262 -3.20 -3.34 15.46
C VAL A 262 -4.32 -2.54 16.09
N LEU A 263 -4.24 -1.23 16.00
CA LEU A 263 -5.23 -0.32 16.58
C LEU A 263 -6.33 0.09 15.59
N GLY A 264 -6.13 -0.16 14.28
CA GLY A 264 -7.04 0.28 13.23
C GLY A 264 -7.05 1.79 13.05
N ASN A 265 -5.91 2.43 13.29
CA ASN A 265 -5.76 3.87 13.26
C ASN A 265 -4.97 4.33 12.03
N LEU A 266 -5.48 5.35 11.35
CA LEU A 266 -4.67 6.17 10.46
C LEU A 266 -3.73 7.03 11.31
N LEU A 267 -2.44 6.94 11.03
CA LEU A 267 -1.39 7.76 11.63
C LEU A 267 -1.16 8.98 10.74
N ILE A 268 -1.20 10.16 11.34
CA ILE A 268 -1.14 11.43 10.62
C ILE A 268 0.00 12.25 11.19
N GLY A 269 1.11 12.30 10.46
CA GLY A 269 2.27 13.09 10.82
C GLY A 269 2.06 14.56 10.45
N THR A 270 2.36 15.45 11.38
CA THR A 270 2.34 16.90 11.19
C THR A 270 3.60 17.51 11.81
N PRO A 271 3.99 18.75 11.47
CA PRO A 271 5.10 19.42 12.15
C PRO A 271 4.90 19.60 13.66
N ASP A 272 3.63 19.65 14.10
CA ASP A 272 3.26 19.86 15.50
C ASP A 272 3.08 18.54 16.27
N GLY A 273 3.32 17.40 15.63
CA GLY A 273 3.24 16.08 16.24
C GLY A 273 2.40 15.07 15.45
N LEU A 274 2.07 13.97 16.12
CA LEU A 274 1.32 12.84 15.55
C LEU A 274 -0.15 12.90 15.99
N ASN A 275 -1.05 12.91 15.01
CA ASN A 275 -2.46 12.63 15.21
C ASN A 275 -2.78 11.18 14.88
N THR A 276 -3.82 10.65 15.49
CA THR A 276 -4.40 9.35 15.14
C THR A 276 -5.89 9.50 14.87
N LEU A 277 -6.36 8.89 13.79
CA LEU A 277 -7.78 8.85 13.43
C LEU A 277 -8.22 7.40 13.35
N LYS A 278 -9.18 7.00 14.16
CA LYS A 278 -9.72 5.65 14.11
C LYS A 278 -10.56 5.48 12.84
N ILE A 279 -10.07 4.69 11.90
CA ILE A 279 -10.71 4.48 10.60
C ILE A 279 -11.27 3.06 10.40
N GLY A 280 -10.89 2.14 11.25
CA GLY A 280 -11.29 0.75 11.21
C GLY A 280 -11.57 0.18 12.59
N ARG A 281 -11.99 -1.08 12.64
CA ARG A 281 -11.96 -1.84 13.89
C ARG A 281 -10.50 -2.17 14.20
N SER A 282 -10.16 -2.12 15.47
CA SER A 282 -8.89 -2.64 15.96
C SER A 282 -8.77 -4.10 15.55
N ILE A 283 -7.85 -4.41 14.62
CA ILE A 283 -7.41 -5.77 14.42
C ILE A 283 -6.33 -5.97 15.49
N LYS A 284 -6.72 -6.27 16.71
CA LYS A 284 -5.78 -6.96 17.58
C LYS A 284 -5.51 -8.28 16.86
N PRO A 285 -4.28 -8.61 16.50
CA PRO A 285 -3.96 -10.00 16.17
C PRO A 285 -4.27 -10.76 17.48
N ASP A 286 -5.45 -11.34 17.54
CA ASP A 286 -5.72 -12.26 18.61
C ASP A 286 -4.85 -13.48 18.32
N THR A 287 -3.75 -13.60 19.04
CA THR A 287 -2.92 -14.79 19.06
C THR A 287 -3.71 -16.00 19.58
N ALA A 288 -4.95 -15.80 20.02
CA ALA A 288 -5.84 -16.81 20.54
C ALA A 288 -7.22 -16.68 19.88
N LEU A 289 -7.44 -17.34 18.75
CA LEU A 289 -8.78 -17.69 18.26
C LEU A 289 -9.47 -18.64 19.27
N GLN A 290 -9.76 -18.15 20.47
CA GLN A 290 -10.31 -18.97 21.54
C GLN A 290 -11.82 -19.13 21.46
N ASN A 291 -12.50 -18.23 20.74
CA ASN A 291 -13.96 -18.12 20.75
C ASN A 291 -14.59 -18.07 19.36
N VAL A 292 -13.99 -18.74 18.37
CA VAL A 292 -14.59 -18.83 17.04
C VAL A 292 -15.83 -19.70 17.09
N LYS A 293 -16.97 -19.17 16.66
CA LYS A 293 -18.23 -19.89 16.58
C LYS A 293 -18.81 -19.81 15.16
N ALA A 294 -19.47 -20.87 14.76
CA ALA A 294 -20.24 -20.93 13.55
C ALA A 294 -21.74 -20.91 13.84
N PHE A 295 -22.51 -20.15 13.08
CA PHE A 295 -23.97 -20.06 13.18
C PHE A 295 -24.63 -20.18 11.81
N PRO A 296 -25.72 -20.93 11.70
CA PRO A 296 -26.25 -21.87 12.68
C PRO A 296 -25.38 -23.12 12.79
N ASN A 297 -25.31 -23.70 14.00
CA ASN A 297 -24.65 -25.00 14.19
C ASN A 297 -25.56 -25.90 15.08
N PRO A 298 -26.14 -27.03 14.58
CA PRO A 298 -25.84 -27.62 13.26
C PRO A 298 -26.40 -26.80 12.08
N PHE A 299 -25.68 -26.78 10.98
CA PHE A 299 -26.09 -26.18 9.71
C PHE A 299 -26.99 -27.18 8.92
N ARG A 300 -28.14 -26.70 8.47
CA ARG A 300 -29.06 -27.47 7.63
C ARG A 300 -29.21 -26.79 6.28
N PRO A 301 -28.58 -27.30 5.21
CA PRO A 301 -28.56 -26.62 3.90
C PRO A 301 -29.95 -26.40 3.29
N SER A 302 -30.94 -27.25 3.65
CA SER A 302 -32.33 -27.10 3.19
C SER A 302 -33.08 -25.92 3.81
N ILE A 303 -32.61 -25.40 4.96
CA ILE A 303 -33.26 -24.34 5.74
C ILE A 303 -32.37 -23.08 5.77
N HIS A 304 -31.08 -23.27 5.86
CA HIS A 304 -30.13 -22.20 6.05
C HIS A 304 -29.39 -21.85 4.76
N GLY A 305 -29.37 -20.58 4.37
CA GLY A 305 -28.75 -20.13 3.12
C GLY A 305 -27.23 -20.07 3.19
N SER A 306 -26.69 -19.77 4.38
CA SER A 306 -25.25 -19.64 4.62
C SER A 306 -24.92 -19.94 6.08
N VAL A 307 -23.64 -20.20 6.35
CA VAL A 307 -23.08 -20.28 7.71
C VAL A 307 -22.23 -19.05 7.95
N GLN A 308 -22.43 -18.43 9.09
CA GLN A 308 -21.61 -17.31 9.55
C GLN A 308 -20.61 -17.81 10.58
N ILE A 309 -19.35 -17.38 10.42
CA ILE A 309 -18.26 -17.70 11.32
C ILE A 309 -17.85 -16.40 12.00
N VAL A 310 -17.91 -16.37 13.33
CA VAL A 310 -17.63 -15.17 14.14
C VAL A 310 -16.62 -15.47 15.22
N ASN A 311 -15.79 -14.48 15.54
CA ASN A 311 -14.94 -14.49 16.72
C ASN A 311 -15.61 -13.70 17.85
N LEU A 312 -15.90 -14.33 18.97
CA LEU A 312 -16.57 -13.68 20.10
C LEU A 312 -15.58 -13.36 21.23
N PRO A 313 -15.74 -12.24 21.94
CA PRO A 313 -16.94 -11.40 22.08
C PRO A 313 -17.03 -10.16 21.16
N GLY A 314 -16.66 -10.24 19.90
CA GLY A 314 -16.76 -9.13 18.96
C GLY A 314 -15.42 -8.72 18.36
N ASP A 315 -14.40 -9.53 18.59
CA ASP A 315 -13.10 -9.35 17.98
C ASP A 315 -13.17 -9.66 16.47
N SER A 316 -12.47 -8.87 15.67
CA SER A 316 -12.40 -9.09 14.23
C SER A 316 -11.68 -10.39 13.91
N MET A 317 -12.14 -11.12 12.88
CA MET A 317 -11.35 -12.22 12.35
C MET A 317 -10.03 -11.68 11.81
N PRO A 318 -8.90 -12.38 12.02
CA PRO A 318 -7.61 -11.96 11.47
C PRO A 318 -7.69 -11.83 9.95
N ALA A 319 -7.23 -10.71 9.42
CA ALA A 319 -7.25 -10.46 7.98
C ALA A 319 -6.18 -11.29 7.25
N GLY A 320 -6.54 -11.82 6.09
CA GLY A 320 -5.62 -12.10 5.00
C GLY A 320 -4.84 -13.41 5.01
N THR A 321 -4.77 -14.21 6.09
CA THR A 321 -3.90 -15.40 6.12
C THR A 321 -4.53 -16.66 6.69
N GLY A 322 -5.82 -16.64 6.92
CA GLY A 322 -6.54 -17.76 7.51
C GLY A 322 -7.01 -18.78 6.49
N LYS A 323 -6.85 -20.06 6.79
CA LYS A 323 -7.54 -21.15 6.10
C LYS A 323 -8.60 -21.71 7.03
N CYS A 324 -9.87 -21.71 6.59
CA CYS A 324 -10.96 -22.33 7.31
C CYS A 324 -11.45 -23.55 6.55
N ASN A 325 -11.42 -24.70 7.18
CA ASN A 325 -11.97 -25.93 6.64
C ASN A 325 -13.23 -26.31 7.44
N ILE A 326 -14.29 -26.64 6.72
CA ILE A 326 -15.56 -27.10 7.28
C ILE A 326 -15.66 -28.61 7.08
N TYR A 327 -15.89 -29.34 8.17
CA TYR A 327 -16.02 -30.79 8.17
C TYR A 327 -17.40 -31.20 8.66
N ASP A 328 -17.91 -32.32 8.18
CA ASP A 328 -19.10 -32.96 8.73
C ASP A 328 -18.81 -33.77 10.02
N SER A 329 -19.86 -34.35 10.59
CA SER A 329 -19.73 -35.15 11.82
C SER A 329 -18.92 -36.42 11.64
N SER A 330 -18.71 -36.88 10.40
CA SER A 330 -17.86 -38.04 10.09
C SER A 330 -16.38 -37.66 9.90
N GLY A 331 -16.07 -36.36 9.90
CA GLY A 331 -14.73 -35.84 9.64
C GLY A 331 -14.43 -35.65 8.15
N ALA A 332 -15.43 -35.79 7.28
CA ALA A 332 -15.25 -35.52 5.85
C ALA A 332 -15.25 -34.02 5.58
N LEU A 333 -14.33 -33.55 4.72
CA LEU A 333 -14.23 -32.14 4.34
C LEU A 333 -15.41 -31.74 3.46
N VAL A 334 -16.21 -30.79 3.92
CA VAL A 334 -17.39 -30.25 3.22
C VAL A 334 -17.08 -28.99 2.43
N ALA A 335 -16.28 -28.07 2.99
CA ALA A 335 -15.91 -26.84 2.33
C ALA A 335 -14.56 -26.31 2.81
N LYS A 336 -13.85 -25.64 1.90
CA LYS A 336 -12.65 -24.84 2.21
C LYS A 336 -12.97 -23.38 1.94
N LEU A 337 -12.74 -22.52 2.92
CA LEU A 337 -12.82 -21.07 2.78
C LEU A 337 -11.41 -20.54 2.59
N THR A 338 -11.22 -19.80 1.53
CA THR A 338 -9.96 -19.12 1.21
C THR A 338 -10.03 -17.65 1.66
N GLU A 339 -8.92 -16.93 1.59
CA GLU A 339 -8.77 -15.54 2.04
C GLU A 339 -9.86 -14.58 1.54
N ASN A 340 -10.36 -14.79 0.32
CA ASN A 340 -11.43 -13.96 -0.26
C ASN A 340 -12.81 -14.12 0.42
N ALA A 341 -12.97 -15.15 1.24
CA ALA A 341 -14.19 -15.34 2.03
C ALA A 341 -14.19 -14.56 3.35
N PHE A 342 -13.08 -13.90 3.70
CA PHE A 342 -12.89 -13.15 4.93
C PHE A 342 -12.55 -11.70 4.61
N PRO A 343 -13.52 -10.84 4.26
CA PRO A 343 -13.25 -9.44 4.03
C PRO A 343 -12.72 -8.81 5.31
N ALA A 344 -11.61 -8.09 5.20
CA ALA A 344 -10.89 -7.46 6.32
C ALA A 344 -11.75 -6.51 7.18
N SER A 345 -12.94 -6.15 6.70
CA SER A 345 -13.84 -5.19 7.35
C SER A 345 -14.98 -5.79 8.15
N SER A 346 -15.27 -7.10 8.00
CA SER A 346 -16.35 -7.74 8.73
C SER A 346 -15.80 -8.68 9.79
N GLY A 347 -16.21 -8.54 11.04
CA GLY A 347 -15.93 -9.51 12.09
C GLY A 347 -16.61 -10.88 11.85
N THR A 348 -17.13 -11.12 10.64
CA THR A 348 -17.87 -12.32 10.23
C THR A 348 -17.40 -12.78 8.86
N ALA A 349 -17.15 -14.07 8.74
CA ALA A 349 -16.98 -14.71 7.44
C ALA A 349 -18.28 -15.46 7.09
N GLU A 350 -18.71 -15.35 5.84
CA GLU A 350 -19.89 -16.04 5.34
C GLU A 350 -19.48 -17.14 4.38
N ALA A 351 -19.92 -18.36 4.66
CA ALA A 351 -19.71 -19.51 3.79
C ALA A 351 -21.02 -19.99 3.20
N LYS A 352 -21.08 -20.07 1.87
CA LYS A 352 -22.18 -20.76 1.18
C LYS A 352 -21.81 -22.23 1.03
N VAL A 353 -22.60 -23.11 1.67
CA VAL A 353 -22.47 -24.55 1.56
C VAL A 353 -23.55 -25.07 0.58
N GLU A 354 -23.18 -25.99 -0.31
CA GLU A 354 -24.13 -26.51 -1.31
C GLU A 354 -25.33 -27.15 -0.65
N LYS A 355 -26.53 -26.90 -1.23
CA LYS A 355 -27.82 -27.36 -0.68
C LYS A 355 -27.99 -28.87 -0.63
N THR A 356 -27.13 -29.64 -1.26
CA THR A 356 -27.16 -31.11 -1.33
C THR A 356 -26.43 -31.81 -0.18
N ALA A 357 -25.74 -31.06 0.66
CA ALA A 357 -25.06 -31.66 1.80
C ALA A 357 -26.03 -32.09 2.92
N PRO A 358 -25.80 -33.20 3.63
CA PRO A 358 -26.60 -33.56 4.81
C PRO A 358 -26.38 -32.51 5.92
N ALA A 359 -27.24 -32.54 6.96
CA ALA A 359 -27.08 -31.66 8.11
C ALA A 359 -25.67 -31.79 8.70
N VAL A 360 -24.95 -30.68 8.82
CA VAL A 360 -23.51 -30.67 9.13
C VAL A 360 -23.30 -30.07 10.51
N PHE A 361 -22.60 -30.79 11.40
CA PHE A 361 -21.96 -30.18 12.54
C PHE A 361 -20.64 -29.55 12.06
N ILE A 362 -20.45 -28.25 12.30
CA ILE A 362 -19.31 -27.51 11.78
C ILE A 362 -18.18 -27.60 12.79
N PHE A 363 -17.11 -28.28 12.42
CA PHE A 363 -15.84 -28.26 13.10
C PHE A 363 -14.90 -27.34 12.36
N LEU A 364 -14.44 -26.28 13.01
CA LEU A 364 -13.52 -25.30 12.43
C LEU A 364 -12.08 -25.68 12.75
N TRP A 365 -11.26 -25.84 11.72
CA TRP A 365 -9.82 -25.88 11.86
C TRP A 365 -9.24 -24.64 11.24
N TRP A 366 -8.55 -23.86 12.05
CA TRP A 366 -7.89 -22.62 11.63
C TRP A 366 -6.38 -22.82 11.64
N GLN A 367 -5.71 -22.48 10.56
CA GLN A 367 -4.26 -22.51 10.45
C GLN A 367 -3.76 -21.09 10.17
N MET A 368 -3.05 -20.50 11.11
CA MET A 368 -2.28 -19.27 10.89
C MET A 368 -0.92 -19.64 10.25
N GLN A 369 -0.33 -18.73 9.51
CA GLN A 369 1.02 -18.91 8.93
C GLN A 369 2.12 -19.16 9.96
N THR A 370 1.87 -18.97 11.23
CA THR A 370 2.78 -19.25 12.36
C THR A 370 2.85 -20.72 12.80
N GLY A 371 2.23 -21.63 12.07
CA GLY A 371 2.39 -23.09 12.30
C GLY A 371 1.60 -23.67 13.47
N ILE A 372 0.75 -22.91 14.16
CA ILE A 372 -0.03 -23.41 15.29
C ILE A 372 -1.44 -23.81 14.83
N LEU A 373 -1.74 -25.11 14.86
CA LEU A 373 -3.07 -25.66 14.65
C LEU A 373 -3.88 -25.59 15.96
N LYS A 374 -5.01 -24.89 15.97
CA LYS A 374 -5.97 -24.93 17.08
C LYS A 374 -7.35 -25.43 16.61
N ARG A 375 -7.95 -26.28 17.41
CA ARG A 375 -9.31 -26.79 17.24
C ARG A 375 -10.25 -25.89 18.00
N ALA A 376 -11.28 -25.38 17.35
CA ALA A 376 -12.39 -24.69 17.99
C ALA A 376 -13.60 -25.67 18.08
N ASN A 377 -14.22 -25.74 19.23
CA ASN A 377 -15.42 -26.56 19.48
C ASN A 377 -16.70 -25.79 19.14
#